data_21c342af76bdcb74d738e38353dede6f
#
_entry.id   21c342af76bdcb74d738e38353dede6f
#
_cell.length_a   1.000
_cell.length_b   1.000
_cell.length_c   1.000
_cell.angle_alpha   90.00
_cell.angle_beta   90.00
_cell.angle_gamma   90.00
#
_symmetry.space_group_name_H-M   'P 1'
#
loop_
_entity.id
_entity.type
_entity.pdbx_description
1 polymer ?
#
loop_
_entity_poly.entity_id
_entity_poly.type
_entity_poly.pdbx_seq_one_letter_code
_entity_poly.pdbx_strand_id
1 'polypeptide(L)'
;ARVSDSDGVSRLRLHLREDYAAVCCAVQNLCVALHAGGIGTKWSTGGVNFDPRFNEAAGVPEDEYVVGTIWFGEAAGKPPLRPVKRLGLDAVLTRHD
;
A
#
# COMPACT_ATOMS: atom_id res chain seq x y z
N ALA A 1 -8.47 -27.36 23.45
CA ALA A 1 -7.68 -26.16 23.75
C ALA A 1 -8.60 -24.94 23.90
N ARG A 2 -8.48 -24.27 25.00
CA ARG A 2 -9.20 -23.00 25.18
C ARG A 2 -8.56 -21.92 24.32
N VAL A 3 -9.36 -21.33 23.47
CA VAL A 3 -8.97 -20.08 22.81
C VAL A 3 -9.21 -18.97 23.84
N SER A 4 -8.15 -18.35 24.33
CA SER A 4 -8.26 -17.18 25.20
C SER A 4 -8.72 -15.96 24.39
N ASP A 5 -9.29 -14.95 25.06
CA ASP A 5 -9.67 -13.69 24.41
C ASP A 5 -8.47 -13.03 23.72
N SER A 6 -7.26 -13.19 24.27
CA SER A 6 -6.04 -12.72 23.65
C SER A 6 -5.74 -13.42 22.32
N ASP A 7 -6.05 -14.71 22.19
CA ASP A 7 -5.89 -15.44 20.92
C ASP A 7 -6.88 -14.96 19.85
N GLY A 8 -8.12 -14.65 20.25
CA GLY A 8 -9.11 -14.07 19.35
C GLY A 8 -8.67 -12.71 18.82
N VAL A 9 -8.16 -11.85 19.68
CA VAL A 9 -7.62 -10.53 19.30
C VAL A 9 -6.39 -10.70 18.40
N SER A 10 -5.52 -11.64 18.69
CA SER A 10 -4.33 -11.91 17.87
C SER A 10 -4.70 -12.40 16.48
N ARG A 11 -5.70 -13.28 16.36
CA ARG A 11 -6.22 -13.73 15.06
C ARG A 11 -6.84 -12.59 14.26
N LEU A 12 -7.64 -11.75 14.91
CA LEU A 12 -8.24 -10.58 14.24
C LEU A 12 -7.16 -9.64 13.72
N ARG A 13 -6.12 -9.36 14.51
CA ARG A 13 -5.00 -8.53 14.08
C ARG A 13 -4.26 -9.14 12.89
N LEU A 14 -4.09 -10.46 12.86
CA LEU A 14 -3.46 -11.15 11.74
C LEU A 14 -4.30 -10.99 10.46
N HIS A 15 -5.62 -11.21 10.53
CA HIS A 15 -6.51 -11.03 9.39
C HIS A 15 -6.48 -9.59 8.86
N LEU A 16 -6.50 -8.59 9.74
CA LEU A 16 -6.39 -7.19 9.33
C LEU A 16 -5.06 -6.90 8.64
N ARG A 17 -3.97 -7.49 9.08
CA ARG A 17 -2.66 -7.36 8.42
C ARG A 17 -2.63 -8.05 7.07
N GLU A 18 -3.21 -9.23 6.94
CA GLU A 18 -3.30 -9.96 5.68
C GLU A 18 -4.15 -9.20 4.67
N ASP A 19 -5.28 -8.67 5.08
CA ASP A 19 -6.14 -7.85 4.24
C ASP A 19 -5.43 -6.58 3.77
N TYR A 20 -4.75 -5.91 4.67
CA TYR A 20 -3.94 -4.73 4.33
C TYR A 20 -2.84 -5.08 3.32
N ALA A 21 -2.12 -6.17 3.55
CA ALA A 21 -1.08 -6.64 2.65
C ALA A 21 -1.63 -6.99 1.27
N ALA A 22 -2.79 -7.65 1.22
CA ALA A 22 -3.46 -7.99 -0.04
C ALA A 22 -3.84 -6.74 -0.85
N VAL A 23 -4.37 -5.73 -0.18
CA VAL A 23 -4.69 -4.44 -0.83
C VAL A 23 -3.43 -3.77 -1.34
N CYS A 24 -2.34 -3.76 -0.57
CA CYS A 24 -1.07 -3.21 -1.00
C CYS A 24 -0.52 -3.92 -2.25
N CYS A 25 -0.65 -5.24 -2.33
CA CYS A 25 -0.27 -6.01 -3.51
C CYS A 25 -1.13 -5.61 -4.72
N ALA A 26 -2.43 -5.45 -4.54
CA ALA A 26 -3.33 -5.02 -5.61
C ALA A 26 -2.98 -3.62 -6.10
N VAL A 27 -2.66 -2.70 -5.20
CA VAL A 27 -2.23 -1.34 -5.54
C VAL A 27 -0.94 -1.37 -6.35
N GLN A 28 0.04 -2.17 -5.95
CA GLN A 28 1.30 -2.29 -6.69
C GLN A 28 1.04 -2.84 -8.10
N ASN A 29 0.21 -3.86 -8.23
CA ASN A 29 -0.16 -4.41 -9.53
C ASN A 29 -0.86 -3.35 -10.41
N LEU A 30 -1.73 -2.54 -9.83
CA LEU A 30 -2.37 -1.43 -10.53
C LEU A 30 -1.33 -0.42 -11.04
N CYS A 31 -0.40 -0.01 -10.18
CA CYS A 31 0.65 0.95 -10.54
C CYS A 31 1.52 0.42 -11.69
N VAL A 32 1.90 -0.85 -11.63
CA VAL A 32 2.69 -1.50 -12.68
C VAL A 32 1.92 -1.58 -14.00
N ALA A 33 0.64 -1.94 -13.95
CA ALA A 33 -0.21 -2.02 -15.12
C ALA A 33 -0.39 -0.65 -15.77
N LEU A 34 -0.63 0.39 -14.97
CA LEU A 34 -0.74 1.77 -15.47
C LEU A 34 0.58 2.24 -16.09
N HIS A 35 1.70 1.93 -15.47
CA HIS A 35 3.02 2.25 -16.02
C HIS A 35 3.25 1.59 -17.38
N ALA A 36 2.86 0.32 -17.53
CA ALA A 36 2.93 -0.39 -18.80
C ALA A 36 2.09 0.28 -19.89
N GLY A 37 1.00 0.96 -19.52
CA GLY A 37 0.16 1.75 -20.41
C GLY A 37 0.63 3.18 -20.61
N GLY A 38 1.79 3.56 -20.08
CA GLY A 38 2.34 4.92 -20.22
C GLY A 38 1.76 5.93 -19.23
N ILE A 39 1.05 5.49 -18.20
CA ILE A 39 0.44 6.35 -17.20
C ILE A 39 1.30 6.40 -15.95
N GLY A 40 1.65 7.61 -15.51
CA GLY A 40 2.37 7.82 -14.26
C GLY A 40 1.48 7.67 -13.05
N THR A 41 2.02 7.15 -11.95
CA THR A 41 1.29 6.98 -10.71
C THR A 41 2.11 7.50 -9.53
N LYS A 42 1.38 7.90 -8.49
CA LYS A 42 1.96 8.23 -7.19
C LYS A 42 1.09 7.62 -6.11
N TRP A 43 1.64 6.69 -5.36
CA TRP A 43 0.97 6.14 -4.17
C TRP A 43 1.32 7.01 -2.97
N SER A 44 0.29 7.52 -2.32
CA SER A 44 0.44 8.47 -1.22
C SER A 44 -0.40 8.06 -0.03
N THR A 45 0.20 8.18 1.14
CA THR A 45 -0.50 8.11 2.43
C THR A 45 -0.12 9.35 3.21
N GLY A 46 -1.09 10.20 3.47
CA GLY A 46 -0.88 11.43 4.22
C GLY A 46 -1.90 11.57 5.34
N GLY A 47 -1.72 12.58 6.18
CA GLY A 47 -2.63 12.85 7.29
C GLY A 47 -4.08 13.02 6.86
N VAL A 48 -4.31 13.50 5.64
CA VAL A 48 -5.65 13.68 5.07
C VAL A 48 -6.42 12.35 4.97
N ASN A 49 -5.73 11.23 4.74
CA ASN A 49 -6.36 9.91 4.63
C ASN A 49 -6.99 9.45 5.96
N PHE A 50 -6.57 10.05 7.07
CA PHE A 50 -7.08 9.76 8.41
C PHE A 50 -8.09 10.79 8.90
N ASP A 51 -8.39 11.81 8.09
CA ASP A 51 -9.36 12.84 8.44
C ASP A 51 -10.78 12.33 8.14
N PRO A 52 -11.69 12.33 9.15
CA PRO A 52 -13.07 11.91 8.93
C PRO A 52 -13.78 12.67 7.81
N ARG A 53 -13.44 13.93 7.58
CA ARG A 53 -14.01 14.75 6.51
C ARG A 53 -13.62 14.23 5.13
N PHE A 54 -12.39 13.71 5.00
CA PHE A 54 -11.96 13.08 3.76
C PHE A 54 -12.76 11.81 3.50
N ASN A 55 -12.93 10.97 4.51
CA ASN A 55 -13.68 9.72 4.39
C ASN A 55 -15.15 10.01 4.00
N GLU A 56 -15.77 10.99 4.61
CA GLU A 56 -17.12 11.41 4.28
C GLU A 56 -17.22 11.90 2.83
N ALA A 57 -16.32 12.78 2.41
CA ALA A 57 -16.28 13.34 1.05
C ALA A 57 -16.02 12.27 -0.01
N ALA A 58 -15.20 11.28 0.31
CA ALA A 58 -14.87 10.17 -0.59
C ALA A 58 -15.92 9.04 -0.58
N GLY A 59 -16.92 9.13 0.29
CA GLY A 59 -17.95 8.10 0.41
C GLY A 59 -17.46 6.81 1.05
N VAL A 60 -16.46 6.90 1.91
CA VAL A 60 -15.89 5.74 2.62
C VAL A 60 -16.76 5.43 3.84
N PRO A 61 -17.31 4.19 3.94
CA PRO A 61 -18.05 3.77 5.13
C PRO A 61 -17.20 3.81 6.40
N GLU A 62 -17.84 3.97 7.56
CA GLU A 62 -17.15 4.06 8.85
C GLU A 62 -16.38 2.79 9.22
N ASP A 63 -16.82 1.64 8.73
CA ASP A 63 -16.17 0.33 8.97
C ASP A 63 -15.09 0.00 7.97
N GLU A 64 -14.76 0.91 7.05
CA GLU A 64 -13.70 0.73 6.07
C GLU A 64 -12.51 1.64 6.36
N TYR A 65 -11.33 1.15 6.03
CA TYR A 65 -10.08 1.84 6.23
C TYR A 65 -9.44 2.22 4.88
N VAL A 66 -9.05 3.47 4.74
CA VAL A 66 -8.35 3.95 3.55
C VAL A 66 -6.88 3.57 3.65
N VAL A 67 -6.42 2.66 2.79
CA VAL A 67 -5.02 2.23 2.74
C VAL A 67 -4.12 3.33 2.15
N GLY A 68 -4.63 4.06 1.19
CA GLY A 68 -3.89 5.14 0.55
C GLY A 68 -4.67 5.76 -0.59
N THR A 69 -4.06 6.72 -1.24
CA THR A 69 -4.59 7.38 -2.43
C THR A 69 -3.62 7.20 -3.59
N ILE A 70 -4.15 6.92 -4.76
CA ILE A 70 -3.36 6.78 -5.97
C ILE A 70 -3.66 7.95 -6.89
N TRP A 71 -2.65 8.76 -7.10
CA TRP A 71 -2.67 9.82 -8.12
C TRP A 71 -2.19 9.22 -9.42
N PHE A 72 -2.89 9.43 -10.50
CA PHE A 72 -2.47 8.91 -11.80
C PHE A 72 -2.81 9.88 -12.91
N GLY A 73 -2.04 9.82 -13.98
CA GLY A 73 -2.23 10.68 -15.14
C GLY A 73 -1.08 10.57 -16.13
N GLU A 74 -1.24 11.22 -17.25
CA GLU A 74 -0.17 11.35 -18.23
C GLU A 74 0.89 12.33 -17.73
N ALA A 75 2.16 11.99 -17.91
CA ALA A 75 3.26 12.88 -17.55
C ALA A 75 3.32 14.06 -18.50
N ALA A 76 3.47 15.28 -17.98
CA ALA A 76 3.62 16.49 -18.76
C ALA A 76 4.99 16.63 -19.46
N GLY A 77 5.92 15.73 -19.17
CA GLY A 77 7.27 15.69 -19.74
C GLY A 77 8.03 14.50 -19.21
N LYS A 78 9.27 14.32 -19.66
CA LYS A 78 10.13 13.27 -19.13
C LYS A 78 10.54 13.62 -17.71
N PRO A 79 10.29 12.74 -16.71
CA PRO A 79 10.78 12.98 -15.37
C PRO A 79 12.31 12.99 -15.39
N PRO A 80 12.94 13.82 -14.55
CA PRO A 80 14.39 13.79 -14.40
C PRO A 80 14.83 12.40 -13.93
N LEU A 81 15.80 11.82 -14.63
CA LEU A 81 16.41 10.56 -14.22
C LEU A 81 17.18 10.81 -12.92
N ARG A 82 16.60 10.38 -11.81
CA ARG A 82 17.28 10.34 -10.53
C ARG A 82 17.79 8.93 -10.31
N PRO A 83 19.13 8.71 -10.25
CA PRO A 83 19.63 7.39 -9.94
C PRO A 83 19.16 6.99 -8.54
N VAL A 84 18.46 5.88 -8.46
CA VAL A 84 18.06 5.29 -7.19
C VAL A 84 19.20 4.39 -6.72
N LYS A 85 19.79 4.73 -5.58
CA LYS A 85 20.76 3.84 -4.95
C LYS A 85 20.02 2.65 -4.33
N ARG A 86 20.29 1.47 -4.86
CA ARG A 86 19.79 0.21 -4.30
C ARG A 86 20.96 -0.51 -3.63
N LEU A 87 20.70 -1.12 -2.49
CA LEU A 87 21.67 -2.03 -1.89
C LEU A 87 21.87 -3.24 -2.79
N GLY A 88 23.10 -3.73 -2.86
CA GLY A 88 23.39 -4.97 -3.57
C GLY A 88 22.68 -6.16 -2.92
N LEU A 89 22.44 -7.20 -3.71
CA LEU A 89 21.76 -8.40 -3.24
C LEU A 89 22.43 -9.02 -2.02
N ASP A 90 23.76 -9.02 -1.99
CA ASP A 90 24.56 -9.58 -0.88
C ASP A 90 24.32 -8.87 0.45
N ALA A 91 23.91 -7.59 0.41
CA ALA A 91 23.63 -6.82 1.62
C ALA A 91 22.26 -7.13 2.23
N VAL A 92 21.34 -7.69 1.47
CA VAL A 92 19.94 -7.90 1.87
C VAL A 92 19.51 -9.35 1.86
N LEU A 93 20.27 -10.24 1.22
CA LEU A 93 19.96 -11.66 1.11
C LEU A 93 20.92 -12.49 1.98
N THR A 94 20.37 -13.35 2.79
CA THR A 94 21.10 -14.35 3.56
C THR A 94 20.73 -15.75 3.06
N ARG A 95 21.75 -16.55 2.72
CA ARG A 95 21.53 -17.96 2.34
C ARG A 95 21.78 -18.83 3.56
N HIS A 96 20.89 -19.79 3.77
CA HIS A 96 21.06 -20.83 4.78
C HIS A 96 21.33 -22.14 4.09
N ASP A 97 22.48 -22.69 4.35
CA ASP A 97 22.88 -24.02 3.81
C ASP A 97 22.35 -25.14 4.72
#